data_42bcd296b1cba01d395cf775e523da2f
#
_entry.id   42bcd296b1cba01d395cf775e523da2f
#
_cell.length_a   1.000
_cell.length_b   1.000
_cell.length_c   1.000
_cell.angle_alpha   90.00
_cell.angle_beta   90.00
_cell.angle_gamma   90.00
#
_symmetry.space_group_name_H-M   'P 1'
#
loop_
_entity.id
_entity.type
_entity.pdbx_description
1 polymer ?
#
loop_
_entity_poly.entity_id
_entity_poly.type
_entity_poly.pdbx_seq_one_letter_code
_entity_poly.pdbx_strand_id
1 'polypeptide(L)'
;GKKDLIYKIMGSSKRAGRIPMILEIRINDKFQKRIHLNTKVLVSQKVIKTIRAVKRGEILSNDEIRVETIQTERPSKNAITNIKYALGYEAVRRLPIGEILLPSFIKKPALGNRGDKVLITAKKGAMTITTPGILKEDGYEDAMVRVLNMESKKIIYGRLIDSNTVKVIF
;
A
#
# COMPACT_ATOMS: atom_id res chain seq x y z
N GLY A 1 46.36 -17.57 -26.51
CA GLY A 1 45.48 -16.73 -27.31
C GLY A 1 44.45 -16.03 -26.43
N LYS A 2 44.04 -14.84 -26.82
CA LYS A 2 43.00 -14.07 -26.12
C LYS A 2 41.67 -14.83 -26.22
N LYS A 3 41.03 -15.10 -25.04
CA LYS A 3 39.71 -15.73 -24.97
C LYS A 3 38.66 -14.65 -24.67
N ASP A 4 37.66 -14.53 -25.53
CA ASP A 4 36.54 -13.63 -25.34
C ASP A 4 35.25 -14.43 -25.15
N LEU A 5 34.46 -14.06 -24.14
CA LEU A 5 33.16 -14.63 -23.84
C LEU A 5 32.10 -13.58 -24.10
N ILE A 6 31.25 -13.81 -25.08
CA ILE A 6 30.17 -12.91 -25.46
C ILE A 6 28.84 -13.57 -25.09
N TYR A 7 28.04 -12.90 -24.27
CA TYR A 7 26.72 -13.40 -23.91
C TYR A 7 25.62 -12.58 -24.59
N LYS A 8 24.59 -13.25 -25.04
CA LYS A 8 23.38 -12.65 -25.62
C LYS A 8 22.15 -13.21 -24.92
N ILE A 9 21.26 -12.33 -24.48
CA ILE A 9 19.96 -12.71 -23.93
C ILE A 9 19.03 -12.99 -25.10
N MET A 10 18.35 -14.15 -25.09
CA MET A 10 17.35 -14.52 -26.09
C MET A 10 15.95 -14.16 -25.59
N GLY A 11 15.21 -13.41 -26.41
CA GLY A 11 13.79 -13.09 -26.15
C GLY A 11 13.56 -11.75 -25.45
N SER A 12 12.32 -11.49 -25.10
CA SER A 12 11.86 -10.20 -24.58
C SER A 12 12.54 -9.79 -23.27
N SER A 13 12.62 -8.50 -23.03
CA SER A 13 13.25 -7.75 -21.92
C SER A 13 12.77 -8.10 -20.49
N LYS A 14 12.56 -9.36 -20.16
CA LYS A 14 12.31 -9.79 -18.78
C LYS A 14 13.57 -9.54 -17.96
N ARG A 15 13.46 -8.73 -16.94
CA ARG A 15 14.57 -8.39 -16.04
C ARG A 15 14.80 -9.44 -14.93
N ALA A 16 13.89 -10.41 -14.79
CA ALA A 16 13.95 -11.45 -13.75
C ALA A 16 13.27 -12.75 -14.23
N GLY A 17 13.55 -13.85 -13.57
CA GLY A 17 13.02 -15.18 -13.85
C GLY A 17 13.93 -16.03 -14.71
N ARG A 18 13.37 -17.04 -15.38
CA ARG A 18 14.14 -17.90 -16.30
C ARG A 18 14.35 -17.17 -17.62
N ILE A 19 15.61 -16.93 -17.93
CA ILE A 19 16.03 -16.19 -19.14
C ILE A 19 16.97 -17.09 -19.92
N PRO A 20 16.61 -17.52 -21.16
CA PRO A 20 17.52 -18.22 -22.03
C PRO A 20 18.61 -17.27 -22.52
N MET A 21 19.85 -17.71 -22.45
CA MET A 21 21.04 -16.98 -22.88
C MET A 21 21.87 -17.83 -23.83
N ILE A 22 22.57 -17.16 -24.72
CA ILE A 22 23.61 -17.77 -25.55
C ILE A 22 24.95 -17.24 -25.10
N LEU A 23 25.89 -18.14 -24.84
CA LEU A 23 27.29 -17.82 -24.61
C LEU A 23 28.08 -18.21 -25.87
N GLU A 24 28.70 -17.24 -26.52
CA GLU A 24 29.62 -17.46 -27.61
C GLU A 24 31.07 -17.37 -27.10
N ILE A 25 31.84 -18.42 -27.38
CA ILE A 25 33.26 -18.49 -27.04
C ILE A 25 34.05 -18.16 -28.30
N ARG A 26 34.93 -17.15 -28.20
CA ARG A 26 35.85 -16.77 -29.26
C ARG A 26 37.30 -16.87 -28.79
N ILE A 27 38.20 -17.29 -29.68
CA ILE A 27 39.64 -17.30 -29.42
C ILE A 27 40.29 -16.52 -30.59
N ASN A 28 41.03 -15.47 -30.25
CA ASN A 28 41.64 -14.54 -31.25
C ASN A 28 40.58 -14.06 -32.26
N ASP A 29 39.43 -13.58 -31.77
CA ASP A 29 38.27 -13.10 -32.56
C ASP A 29 37.57 -14.16 -33.41
N LYS A 30 38.08 -15.40 -33.48
CA LYS A 30 37.44 -16.52 -34.20
C LYS A 30 36.42 -17.23 -33.35
N PHE A 31 35.21 -17.39 -33.87
CA PHE A 31 34.16 -18.19 -33.22
C PHE A 31 34.63 -19.63 -33.04
N GLN A 32 34.44 -20.16 -31.83
CA GLN A 32 34.77 -21.53 -31.47
C GLN A 32 33.54 -22.35 -31.14
N LYS A 33 32.69 -21.83 -30.25
CA LYS A 33 31.53 -22.58 -29.75
C LYS A 33 30.44 -21.68 -29.30
N ARG A 34 29.21 -22.17 -29.44
CA ARG A 34 28.00 -21.56 -28.88
C ARG A 34 27.38 -22.51 -27.86
N ILE A 35 27.06 -21.99 -26.68
CA ILE A 35 26.45 -22.75 -25.60
C ILE A 35 25.11 -22.09 -25.26
N HIS A 36 24.02 -22.87 -25.24
CA HIS A 36 22.71 -22.43 -24.79
C HIS A 36 22.62 -22.62 -23.28
N LEU A 37 22.31 -21.55 -22.54
CA LEU A 37 22.21 -21.54 -21.10
C LEU A 37 20.79 -21.16 -20.70
N ASN A 38 20.23 -21.94 -19.78
CA ASN A 38 18.99 -21.56 -19.06
C ASN A 38 19.41 -20.93 -17.73
N THR A 39 19.34 -19.59 -17.68
CA THR A 39 19.74 -18.84 -16.50
C THR A 39 18.54 -18.50 -15.63
N LYS A 40 18.79 -18.41 -14.33
CA LYS A 40 17.82 -17.95 -13.35
C LYS A 40 18.27 -16.59 -12.80
N VAL A 41 17.55 -15.54 -13.18
CA VAL A 41 17.85 -14.18 -12.74
C VAL A 41 16.92 -13.79 -11.60
N LEU A 42 17.47 -13.48 -10.46
CA LEU A 42 16.75 -12.96 -9.29
C LEU A 42 16.95 -11.46 -9.18
N VAL A 43 15.92 -10.76 -8.81
CA VAL A 43 15.97 -9.32 -8.51
C VAL A 43 15.81 -9.13 -7.01
N SER A 44 16.69 -8.34 -6.42
CA SER A 44 16.53 -7.90 -5.04
C SER A 44 15.46 -6.81 -4.98
N GLN A 45 14.42 -7.04 -4.21
CA GLN A 45 13.32 -6.11 -4.03
C GLN A 45 13.08 -5.83 -2.56
N LYS A 46 13.06 -4.54 -2.19
CA LYS A 46 12.63 -4.10 -0.88
C LYS A 46 11.10 -4.14 -0.82
N VAL A 47 10.55 -4.79 0.20
CA VAL A 47 9.12 -4.97 0.41
C VAL A 47 8.79 -4.83 1.89
N ILE A 48 7.52 -4.61 2.20
CA ILE A 48 7.00 -4.73 3.56
C ILE A 48 6.28 -6.06 3.66
N LYS A 49 6.60 -6.83 4.69
CA LYS A 49 5.99 -8.12 4.99
C LYS A 49 5.38 -8.13 6.38
N THR A 50 4.33 -8.90 6.51
CA THR A 50 3.77 -9.24 7.83
C THR A 50 4.69 -10.21 8.57
N ILE A 51 4.95 -9.94 9.85
CA ILE A 51 5.74 -10.81 10.74
C ILE A 51 4.86 -11.68 11.63
N ARG A 52 3.57 -11.38 11.71
CA ARG A 52 2.51 -12.22 12.30
C ARG A 52 1.24 -12.15 11.46
N ALA A 53 0.28 -13.01 11.76
CA ALA A 53 -1.02 -12.94 11.12
C ALA A 53 -1.77 -11.69 11.62
N VAL A 54 -2.37 -10.94 10.68
CA VAL A 54 -3.15 -9.72 10.94
C VAL A 54 -4.60 -10.00 10.57
N LYS A 55 -5.53 -9.63 11.43
CA LYS A 55 -6.98 -9.77 11.19
C LYS A 55 -7.49 -8.62 10.33
N ARG A 56 -8.63 -8.84 9.65
CA ARG A 56 -9.36 -7.74 9.01
C ARG A 56 -9.76 -6.71 10.06
N GLY A 57 -9.57 -5.43 9.76
CA GLY A 57 -9.87 -4.32 10.67
C GLY A 57 -8.75 -4.00 11.66
N GLU A 58 -7.69 -4.78 11.70
CA GLU A 58 -6.56 -4.56 12.60
C GLU A 58 -5.64 -3.47 12.04
N ILE A 59 -5.20 -2.57 12.91
CA ILE A 59 -4.27 -1.47 12.54
C ILE A 59 -2.85 -2.01 12.51
N LEU A 60 -2.12 -1.68 11.47
CA LEU A 60 -0.74 -2.10 11.27
C LEU A 60 0.22 -1.23 12.09
N SER A 61 1.03 -1.86 12.92
CA SER A 61 2.13 -1.26 13.67
C SER A 61 3.45 -1.97 13.37
N ASN A 62 4.52 -1.60 14.05
CA ASN A 62 5.81 -2.29 13.93
C ASN A 62 5.81 -3.73 14.46
N ASP A 63 4.78 -4.12 15.23
CA ASP A 63 4.62 -5.48 15.76
C ASP A 63 4.04 -6.44 14.71
N GLU A 64 3.39 -5.90 13.67
CA GLU A 64 2.77 -6.69 12.61
C GLU A 64 3.60 -6.73 11.34
N ILE A 65 4.36 -5.67 11.04
CA ILE A 65 5.02 -5.51 9.75
C ILE A 65 6.47 -5.07 9.89
N ARG A 66 7.29 -5.49 8.93
CA ARG A 66 8.68 -5.01 8.80
C ARG A 66 9.08 -4.85 7.35
N VAL A 67 10.14 -4.07 7.14
CA VAL A 67 10.82 -3.96 5.85
C VAL A 67 11.75 -5.14 5.67
N GLU A 68 11.69 -5.79 4.53
CA GLU A 68 12.56 -6.92 4.17
C GLU A 68 13.05 -6.77 2.73
N THR A 69 14.30 -7.16 2.46
CA THR A 69 14.81 -7.27 1.09
C THR A 69 14.75 -8.73 0.69
N ILE A 70 13.97 -9.04 -0.32
CA ILE A 70 13.79 -10.38 -0.86
C ILE A 70 14.45 -10.52 -2.23
N GLN A 71 14.92 -11.72 -2.53
CA GLN A 71 15.33 -12.09 -3.89
C GLN A 71 14.19 -12.85 -4.56
N THR A 72 13.72 -12.37 -5.69
CA THR A 72 12.56 -12.95 -6.38
C THR A 72 12.74 -12.99 -7.90
N GLU A 73 12.20 -14.02 -8.51
CA GLU A 73 12.04 -14.11 -9.97
C GLU A 73 10.88 -13.27 -10.50
N ARG A 74 9.93 -12.93 -9.62
CA ARG A 74 8.70 -12.22 -9.96
C ARG A 74 8.52 -11.02 -9.04
N PRO A 75 9.24 -9.92 -9.30
CA PRO A 75 9.09 -8.72 -8.48
C PRO A 75 7.67 -8.17 -8.57
N SER A 76 7.10 -7.85 -7.43
CA SER A 76 5.80 -7.20 -7.36
C SER A 76 5.93 -5.72 -7.71
N LYS A 77 5.28 -5.28 -8.78
CA LYS A 77 5.31 -3.88 -9.21
C LYS A 77 4.62 -2.94 -8.22
N ASN A 78 3.66 -3.46 -7.46
CA ASN A 78 2.79 -2.68 -6.58
C ASN A 78 3.07 -2.93 -5.09
N ALA A 79 4.16 -3.64 -4.74
CA ALA A 79 4.50 -3.83 -3.33
C ALA A 79 4.81 -2.49 -2.65
N ILE A 80 4.30 -2.32 -1.44
CA ILE A 80 4.66 -1.17 -0.61
C ILE A 80 6.11 -1.36 -0.16
N THR A 81 6.96 -0.35 -0.44
CA THR A 81 8.41 -0.40 -0.16
C THR A 81 8.82 0.49 1.02
N ASN A 82 7.97 1.45 1.40
CA ASN A 82 8.21 2.35 2.52
C ASN A 82 7.18 2.09 3.62
N ILE A 83 7.68 1.75 4.82
CA ILE A 83 6.84 1.39 5.97
C ILE A 83 5.89 2.52 6.40
N LYS A 84 6.24 3.77 6.17
CA LYS A 84 5.37 4.92 6.47
C LYS A 84 4.03 4.89 5.72
N TYR A 85 3.96 4.20 4.58
CA TYR A 85 2.72 4.04 3.82
C TYR A 85 1.88 2.82 4.26
N ALA A 86 2.30 2.15 5.33
CA ALA A 86 1.58 1.01 5.89
C ALA A 86 1.30 1.18 7.39
N LEU A 87 2.18 1.86 8.13
CA LEU A 87 1.96 2.13 9.56
C LEU A 87 0.72 2.99 9.79
N GLY A 88 -0.12 2.57 10.73
CA GLY A 88 -1.38 3.23 11.07
C GLY A 88 -2.52 2.93 10.10
N TYR A 89 -2.28 2.14 9.04
CA TYR A 89 -3.34 1.71 8.12
C TYR A 89 -4.04 0.45 8.66
N GLU A 90 -5.30 0.28 8.30
CA GLU A 90 -6.16 -0.84 8.65
C GLU A 90 -6.13 -1.91 7.57
N ALA A 91 -6.02 -3.19 7.96
CA ALA A 91 -6.10 -4.32 7.04
C ALA A 91 -7.53 -4.52 6.53
N VAL A 92 -7.73 -4.50 5.20
CA VAL A 92 -9.06 -4.71 4.58
C VAL A 92 -9.46 -6.18 4.52
N ARG A 93 -8.50 -7.09 4.70
CA ARG A 93 -8.68 -8.55 4.75
C ARG A 93 -7.71 -9.17 5.77
N ARG A 94 -7.90 -10.45 6.07
CA ARG A 94 -6.90 -11.21 6.83
C ARG A 94 -5.59 -11.29 6.02
N LEU A 95 -4.47 -11.01 6.67
CA LEU A 95 -3.12 -11.12 6.13
C LEU A 95 -2.38 -12.24 6.88
N PRO A 96 -1.95 -13.30 6.20
CA PRO A 96 -1.14 -14.34 6.82
C PRO A 96 0.27 -13.82 7.14
N ILE A 97 1.01 -14.55 7.97
CA ILE A 97 2.43 -14.27 8.21
C ILE A 97 3.24 -14.38 6.91
N GLY A 98 4.18 -13.48 6.69
CA GLY A 98 5.04 -13.43 5.49
C GLY A 98 4.39 -12.83 4.25
N GLU A 99 3.16 -12.32 4.36
CA GLU A 99 2.46 -11.66 3.24
C GLU A 99 3.17 -10.36 2.84
N ILE A 100 3.40 -10.16 1.55
CA ILE A 100 3.91 -8.89 1.01
C ILE A 100 2.75 -7.90 0.92
N LEU A 101 2.91 -6.74 1.56
CA LEU A 101 1.86 -5.72 1.57
C LEU A 101 1.71 -5.03 0.22
N LEU A 102 0.46 -4.97 -0.25
CA LEU A 102 0.02 -4.20 -1.39
C LEU A 102 -0.92 -3.08 -0.93
N PRO A 103 -1.01 -1.96 -1.67
CA PRO A 103 -1.96 -0.88 -1.35
C PRO A 103 -3.42 -1.34 -1.25
N SER A 104 -3.80 -2.36 -2.04
CA SER A 104 -5.15 -2.94 -2.02
C SER A 104 -5.48 -3.75 -0.76
N PHE A 105 -4.49 -4.07 0.08
CA PHE A 105 -4.67 -4.86 1.30
C PHE A 105 -4.89 -4.01 2.53
N ILE A 106 -4.68 -2.70 2.41
CA ILE A 106 -4.76 -1.75 3.50
C ILE A 106 -5.55 -0.51 3.10
N LYS A 107 -6.14 0.16 4.07
CA LYS A 107 -6.82 1.45 3.91
C LYS A 107 -6.49 2.36 5.10
N LYS A 108 -6.65 3.66 4.95
CA LYS A 108 -6.64 4.56 6.11
C LYS A 108 -7.80 4.16 7.04
N PRO A 109 -7.58 4.09 8.36
CA PRO A 109 -8.67 3.89 9.30
C PRO A 109 -9.65 5.05 9.22
N ALA A 110 -10.94 4.76 9.44
CA ALA A 110 -11.92 5.81 9.57
C ALA A 110 -11.65 6.61 10.85
N LEU A 111 -11.78 7.91 10.77
CA LEU A 111 -11.66 8.81 11.92
C LEU A 111 -12.93 8.78 12.79
N GLY A 112 -14.08 8.53 12.15
CA GLY A 112 -15.36 8.26 12.81
C GLY A 112 -16.17 7.24 12.00
N ASN A 113 -16.91 6.39 12.68
CA ASN A 113 -17.72 5.34 12.07
C ASN A 113 -19.19 5.76 11.98
N ARG A 114 -19.91 5.15 11.05
CA ARG A 114 -21.37 5.30 10.98
C ARG A 114 -22.01 4.94 12.33
N GLY A 115 -22.82 5.86 12.88
CA GLY A 115 -23.48 5.70 14.17
C GLY A 115 -22.78 6.43 15.30
N ASP A 116 -21.56 6.89 15.13
CA ASP A 116 -20.84 7.62 16.16
C ASP A 116 -21.49 8.96 16.45
N LYS A 117 -21.52 9.33 17.73
CA LYS A 117 -21.99 10.64 18.20
C LYS A 117 -20.87 11.66 17.98
N VAL A 118 -21.21 12.78 17.36
CA VAL A 118 -20.30 13.88 17.04
C VAL A 118 -20.90 15.21 17.42
N LEU A 119 -20.06 16.20 17.61
CA LEU A 119 -20.47 17.59 17.79
C LEU A 119 -20.43 18.29 16.42
N ILE A 120 -21.58 18.74 15.96
CA ILE A 120 -21.69 19.57 14.77
C ILE A 120 -21.34 21.00 15.18
N THR A 121 -20.32 21.59 14.57
CA THR A 121 -19.86 22.94 14.88
C THR A 121 -19.99 23.82 13.65
N ALA A 122 -20.62 24.97 13.82
CA ALA A 122 -20.75 26.00 12.80
C ALA A 122 -20.16 27.31 13.33
N LYS A 123 -19.25 27.94 12.57
CA LYS A 123 -18.62 29.22 12.98
C LYS A 123 -18.85 30.30 11.94
N LYS A 124 -19.38 31.46 12.39
CA LYS A 124 -19.54 32.64 11.56
C LYS A 124 -19.07 33.87 12.32
N GLY A 125 -17.89 34.39 11.93
CA GLY A 125 -17.25 35.50 12.67
C GLY A 125 -16.89 35.09 14.10
N ALA A 126 -17.36 35.82 15.09
CA ALA A 126 -17.19 35.54 16.52
C ALA A 126 -18.24 34.54 17.08
N MET A 127 -19.26 34.18 16.32
CA MET A 127 -20.30 33.27 16.74
C MET A 127 -19.90 31.83 16.46
N THR A 128 -20.00 30.95 17.46
CA THR A 128 -19.85 29.50 17.32
C THR A 128 -21.13 28.83 17.82
N ILE A 129 -21.75 27.99 17.00
CA ILE A 129 -22.94 27.21 17.33
C ILE A 129 -22.51 25.75 17.34
N THR A 130 -22.93 25.00 18.35
CA THR A 130 -22.69 23.58 18.46
C THR A 130 -23.98 22.82 18.72
N THR A 131 -24.15 21.66 18.13
CA THR A 131 -25.31 20.80 18.33
C THR A 131 -24.90 19.32 18.20
N PRO A 132 -25.49 18.39 18.98
CA PRO A 132 -25.16 16.98 18.85
C PRO A 132 -25.67 16.39 17.55
N GLY A 133 -24.87 15.49 16.97
CA GLY A 133 -25.19 14.76 15.74
C GLY A 133 -24.78 13.30 15.78
N ILE A 134 -25.21 12.55 14.78
CA ILE A 134 -24.84 11.14 14.57
C ILE A 134 -24.33 10.98 13.13
N LEU A 135 -23.14 10.41 12.96
CA LEU A 135 -22.56 10.10 11.63
C LEU A 135 -23.46 9.10 10.90
N LYS A 136 -23.76 9.37 9.64
CA LYS A 136 -24.55 8.49 8.78
C LYS A 136 -23.70 7.60 7.87
N GLU A 137 -22.40 7.81 7.87
CA GLU A 137 -21.38 7.05 7.12
C GLU A 137 -20.05 7.12 7.83
N ASP A 138 -19.13 6.22 7.47
CA ASP A 138 -17.76 6.27 7.95
C ASP A 138 -17.06 7.52 7.38
N GLY A 139 -16.37 8.25 8.24
CA GLY A 139 -15.67 9.47 7.89
C GLY A 139 -14.16 9.36 8.04
N TYR A 140 -13.45 9.98 7.12
CA TYR A 140 -12.00 10.11 7.15
C TYR A 140 -11.62 11.55 7.47
N GLU A 141 -10.38 11.76 7.86
CA GLU A 141 -9.85 13.09 8.16
C GLU A 141 -10.11 14.05 6.99
N ASP A 142 -10.64 15.24 7.30
CA ASP A 142 -11.04 16.27 6.34
C ASP A 142 -12.12 15.87 5.30
N ALA A 143 -12.70 14.69 5.40
CA ALA A 143 -13.75 14.26 4.49
C ALA A 143 -15.08 14.96 4.78
N MET A 144 -15.84 15.22 3.71
CA MET A 144 -17.24 15.63 3.84
C MET A 144 -18.07 14.42 4.23
N VAL A 145 -18.84 14.54 5.30
CA VAL A 145 -19.69 13.48 5.84
C VAL A 145 -21.12 13.95 6.06
N ARG A 146 -22.04 12.99 5.98
CA ARG A 146 -23.45 13.21 6.34
C ARG A 146 -23.64 12.99 7.82
N VAL A 147 -24.23 13.96 8.49
CA VAL A 147 -24.51 13.89 9.92
C VAL A 147 -25.99 14.18 10.17
N LEU A 148 -26.64 13.36 10.96
CA LEU A 148 -27.98 13.63 11.44
C LEU A 148 -27.89 14.56 12.66
N ASN A 149 -28.43 15.79 12.56
CA ASN A 149 -28.59 16.65 13.71
C ASN A 149 -29.67 16.04 14.64
N MET A 150 -29.29 15.81 15.90
CA MET A 150 -30.20 15.16 16.85
C MET A 150 -31.38 16.02 17.31
N GLU A 151 -31.26 17.33 17.24
CA GLU A 151 -32.30 18.28 17.62
C GLU A 151 -33.28 18.48 16.46
N SER A 152 -32.80 18.92 15.31
CA SER A 152 -33.67 19.26 14.16
C SER A 152 -34.09 18.03 13.34
N LYS A 153 -33.49 16.83 13.57
CA LYS A 153 -33.71 15.59 12.80
C LYS A 153 -33.37 15.72 11.30
N LYS A 154 -32.64 16.74 10.91
CA LYS A 154 -32.21 16.98 9.52
C LYS A 154 -30.80 16.42 9.30
N ILE A 155 -30.55 15.97 8.06
CA ILE A 155 -29.23 15.61 7.62
C ILE A 155 -28.48 16.87 7.22
N ILE A 156 -27.26 17.03 7.75
CA ILE A 156 -26.37 18.14 7.47
C ILE A 156 -25.08 17.55 6.89
N TYR A 157 -24.46 18.27 5.96
CA TYR A 157 -23.16 17.96 5.41
C TYR A 157 -22.10 18.82 6.11
N GLY A 158 -21.01 18.21 6.53
CA GLY A 158 -19.91 18.91 7.18
C GLY A 158 -18.60 18.15 7.01
N ARG A 159 -17.50 18.83 7.30
CA ARG A 159 -16.16 18.26 7.26
C ARG A 159 -15.83 17.64 8.61
N LEU A 160 -15.43 16.36 8.61
CA LEU A 160 -14.96 15.67 9.81
C LEU A 160 -13.53 16.16 10.14
N ILE A 161 -13.37 16.85 11.26
CA ILE A 161 -12.10 17.44 11.68
C ILE A 161 -11.32 16.49 12.61
N ASP A 162 -12.04 15.83 13.50
CA ASP A 162 -11.54 14.82 14.42
C ASP A 162 -12.62 13.75 14.67
N SER A 163 -12.33 12.75 15.49
CA SER A 163 -13.25 11.63 15.77
C SER A 163 -14.62 12.08 16.32
N ASN A 164 -14.72 13.26 16.87
CA ASN A 164 -15.89 13.73 17.59
C ASN A 164 -16.47 15.04 17.02
N THR A 165 -15.81 15.67 16.03
CA THR A 165 -16.18 17.02 15.57
C THR A 165 -16.41 17.07 14.06
N VAL A 166 -17.58 17.55 13.67
CA VAL A 166 -17.92 17.86 12.27
C VAL A 166 -18.14 19.36 12.13
N LYS A 167 -17.36 19.99 11.26
CA LYS A 167 -17.46 21.41 10.96
C LYS A 167 -18.35 21.65 9.74
N VAL A 168 -19.39 22.44 9.91
CA VAL A 168 -20.23 22.90 8.80
C VAL A 168 -19.57 24.12 8.15
N ILE A 169 -19.55 24.12 6.82
CA ILE A 169 -19.04 25.23 6.01
C ILE A 169 -20.26 25.91 5.39
N PHE A 170 -20.40 27.20 5.61
CA PHE A 170 -21.46 28.04 5.03
C PHE A 170 -21.01 28.67 3.71
#